data_bed39e2814def2eb6baf7d73a6bd3e5f
#
_entry.id   bed39e2814def2eb6baf7d73a6bd3e5f
#
_cell.length_a   1.000
_cell.length_b   1.000
_cell.length_c   1.000
_cell.angle_alpha   90.00
_cell.angle_beta   90.00
_cell.angle_gamma   90.00
#
_symmetry.space_group_name_H-M   'P 1'
#
loop_
_entity.id
_entity.type
_entity.pdbx_description
1 polymer ?
#
loop_
_entity_poly.entity_id
_entity_poly.type
_entity_poly.pdbx_seq_one_letter_code
_entity_poly.pdbx_strand_id
1 'polypeptide(L)'
;MAGKKRLDVLLTEQGLAESRQKAQAIIMAGQVFWDGRRMDKAGASVPETAQLEICGQTLRYVSRGGLKLEKAMQTFDLPSLEGVTAIDAGASTGGFTDCMLQNGAAKVYAVDVGYGQLDWRLRNDPRVVCMERTNVRYLTPEDIPEPLDFGSVDVSFISLRLILPALRGLMKDSGQLICLIKPQFEAGKEKVGKKGVVRDKKVHLEVLEQFLRHAEECHFYVKDVTFSPIRGPEGNIEYLGQLTVAEQPPYTGDLAALVEESHKRLEGNEP
;
A
#
# COMPACT_ATOMS: atom_id res chain seq x y z
N MET A 1 22.71 -14.50 37.12
CA MET A 1 22.67 -13.95 35.76
C MET A 1 21.22 -14.01 35.28
N ALA A 2 20.60 -12.89 34.94
CA ALA A 2 19.24 -12.91 34.42
C ALA A 2 19.19 -13.75 33.13
N GLY A 3 18.22 -14.66 33.05
CA GLY A 3 17.97 -15.46 31.85
C GLY A 3 17.70 -14.58 30.66
N LYS A 4 17.96 -15.09 29.45
CA LYS A 4 17.61 -14.39 28.21
C LYS A 4 16.49 -15.13 27.50
N LYS A 5 15.51 -14.39 26.97
CA LYS A 5 14.40 -14.93 26.20
C LYS A 5 14.31 -14.27 24.82
N ARG A 6 13.67 -14.96 23.90
CA ARG A 6 13.33 -14.37 22.60
C ARG A 6 12.28 -13.29 22.78
N LEU A 7 12.42 -12.23 22.04
CA LEU A 7 11.52 -11.06 22.09
C LEU A 7 10.06 -11.45 21.82
N ASP A 8 9.80 -12.30 20.81
CA ASP A 8 8.45 -12.75 20.45
C ASP A 8 7.80 -13.60 21.57
N VAL A 9 8.60 -14.34 22.33
CA VAL A 9 8.12 -15.14 23.47
C VAL A 9 7.83 -14.22 24.66
N LEU A 10 8.76 -13.32 24.99
CA LEU A 10 8.62 -12.43 26.15
C LEU A 10 7.40 -11.48 25.99
N LEU A 11 7.13 -10.96 24.78
CA LEU A 11 5.93 -10.17 24.49
C LEU A 11 4.63 -10.92 24.79
N THR A 12 4.58 -12.21 24.47
CA THR A 12 3.40 -13.05 24.75
C THR A 12 3.27 -13.33 26.25
N GLU A 13 4.38 -13.60 26.93
CA GLU A 13 4.39 -13.85 28.38
C GLU A 13 4.00 -12.61 29.19
N GLN A 14 4.36 -11.42 28.73
CA GLN A 14 3.94 -10.15 29.35
C GLN A 14 2.49 -9.75 29.04
N GLY A 15 1.75 -10.57 28.26
CA GLY A 15 0.36 -10.26 27.88
C GLY A 15 0.24 -9.12 26.88
N LEU A 16 1.34 -8.66 26.29
CA LEU A 16 1.39 -7.59 25.30
C LEU A 16 0.99 -8.06 23.90
N ALA A 17 0.93 -9.38 23.68
CA ALA A 17 0.42 -9.97 22.47
C ALA A 17 -0.35 -11.26 22.78
N GLU A 18 -1.49 -11.48 22.13
CA GLU A 18 -2.38 -12.63 22.33
C GLU A 18 -1.75 -13.96 21.88
N SER A 19 -0.79 -13.89 20.96
CA SER A 19 -0.09 -15.06 20.42
C SER A 19 1.29 -14.67 19.93
N ARG A 20 2.16 -15.68 19.80
CA ARG A 20 3.52 -15.49 19.27
C ARG A 20 3.52 -14.97 17.82
N GLN A 21 2.55 -15.37 17.00
CA GLN A 21 2.40 -14.83 15.65
C GLN A 21 2.05 -13.34 15.67
N LYS A 22 1.14 -12.94 16.58
CA LYS A 22 0.78 -11.54 16.78
C LYS A 22 1.97 -10.73 17.32
N ALA A 23 2.74 -11.30 18.25
CA ALA A 23 3.98 -10.69 18.74
C ALA A 23 4.99 -10.43 17.59
N GLN A 24 5.18 -11.39 16.69
CA GLN A 24 6.07 -11.24 15.54
C GLN A 24 5.58 -10.12 14.61
N ALA A 25 4.27 -10.04 14.34
CA ALA A 25 3.69 -8.98 13.52
C ALA A 25 3.92 -7.58 14.13
N ILE A 26 3.70 -7.43 15.45
CA ILE A 26 3.92 -6.17 16.18
C ILE A 26 5.41 -5.77 16.15
N ILE A 27 6.32 -6.73 16.32
CA ILE A 27 7.77 -6.48 16.23
C ILE A 27 8.17 -6.07 14.81
N MET A 28 7.70 -6.77 13.80
CA MET A 28 7.98 -6.44 12.38
C MET A 28 7.38 -5.10 11.98
N ALA A 29 6.26 -4.70 12.61
CA ALA A 29 5.69 -3.37 12.46
C ALA A 29 6.54 -2.27 13.15
N GLY A 30 7.58 -2.65 13.90
CA GLY A 30 8.47 -1.73 14.60
C GLY A 30 7.81 -1.01 15.78
N GLN A 31 6.80 -1.62 16.38
CA GLN A 31 6.03 -1.05 17.49
C GLN A 31 6.56 -1.44 18.86
N VAL A 32 7.55 -2.35 18.93
CA VAL A 32 8.11 -2.82 20.19
C VAL A 32 9.35 -2.02 20.54
N PHE A 33 9.38 -1.54 21.77
CA PHE A 33 10.51 -0.81 22.34
C PHE A 33 10.99 -1.49 23.64
N TRP A 34 12.29 -1.45 23.84
CA TRP A 34 12.93 -1.84 25.09
C TRP A 34 13.99 -0.81 25.44
N ASP A 35 13.87 -0.23 26.63
CA ASP A 35 14.77 0.82 27.12
C ASP A 35 14.92 1.99 26.10
N GLY A 36 13.76 2.42 25.53
CA GLY A 36 13.68 3.48 24.53
C GLY A 36 14.24 3.13 23.15
N ARG A 37 14.71 1.88 22.93
CA ARG A 37 15.24 1.41 21.66
C ARG A 37 14.20 0.56 20.94
N ARG A 38 13.98 0.85 19.68
CA ARG A 38 13.12 0.07 18.81
C ARG A 38 13.69 -1.31 18.55
N MET A 39 12.84 -2.31 18.70
CA MET A 39 13.16 -3.73 18.49
C MET A 39 12.43 -4.24 17.25
N ASP A 40 13.17 -4.61 16.20
CA ASP A 40 12.63 -5.01 14.88
C ASP A 40 12.86 -6.48 14.52
N LYS A 41 13.51 -7.26 15.39
CA LYS A 41 13.81 -8.68 15.15
C LYS A 41 13.11 -9.56 16.18
N ALA A 42 12.10 -10.32 15.73
CA ALA A 42 11.33 -11.22 16.59
C ALA A 42 12.17 -12.25 17.35
N GLY A 43 13.27 -12.68 16.75
CA GLY A 43 14.23 -13.61 17.37
C GLY A 43 15.28 -12.94 18.26
N ALA A 44 15.25 -11.62 18.46
CA ALA A 44 16.20 -10.92 19.31
C ALA A 44 16.17 -11.51 20.73
N SER A 45 17.36 -11.65 21.33
CA SER A 45 17.52 -12.15 22.69
C SER A 45 17.55 -10.98 23.67
N VAL A 46 16.55 -10.89 24.53
CA VAL A 46 16.41 -9.85 25.57
C VAL A 46 16.44 -10.47 26.96
N PRO A 47 16.83 -9.71 28.02
CA PRO A 47 16.72 -10.21 29.40
C PRO A 47 15.26 -10.57 29.73
N GLU A 48 15.04 -11.63 30.51
CA GLU A 48 13.68 -11.98 30.97
C GLU A 48 13.01 -10.88 31.80
N THR A 49 13.81 -10.02 32.41
CA THR A 49 13.36 -8.87 33.18
C THR A 49 13.14 -7.62 32.34
N ALA A 50 13.35 -7.69 31.03
CA ALA A 50 13.16 -6.54 30.14
C ALA A 50 11.69 -6.09 30.17
N GLN A 51 11.46 -4.84 30.50
CA GLN A 51 10.16 -4.21 30.36
C GLN A 51 9.99 -3.82 28.89
N LEU A 52 9.07 -4.50 28.21
CA LEU A 52 8.77 -4.21 26.81
C LEU A 52 7.61 -3.24 26.74
N GLU A 53 7.73 -2.28 25.84
CA GLU A 53 6.68 -1.30 25.58
C GLU A 53 6.20 -1.47 24.13
N ILE A 54 4.89 -1.43 23.93
CA ILE A 54 4.31 -1.29 22.61
C ILE A 54 4.01 0.18 22.43
N CYS A 55 4.82 0.85 21.62
CA CYS A 55 4.63 2.24 21.24
C CYS A 55 4.03 2.28 19.83
N GLY A 56 2.88 2.92 19.72
CA GLY A 56 2.16 3.05 18.45
C GLY A 56 0.72 2.55 18.56
N GLN A 57 -0.15 3.15 17.78
CA GLN A 57 -1.53 2.65 17.65
C GLN A 57 -1.48 1.23 17.08
N THR A 58 -2.30 0.33 17.62
CA THR A 58 -2.64 -0.91 16.93
C THR A 58 -2.97 -0.57 15.49
N LEU A 59 -2.26 -1.20 14.54
CA LEU A 59 -2.54 -0.94 13.12
C LEU A 59 -4.04 -1.11 12.87
N ARG A 60 -4.68 -0.06 12.39
CA ARG A 60 -6.10 -0.07 12.04
C ARG A 60 -6.41 -1.13 10.99
N TYR A 61 -5.43 -1.41 10.13
CA TYR A 61 -5.50 -2.36 9.02
C TYR A 61 -4.50 -3.49 9.23
N VAL A 62 -4.68 -4.61 8.51
CA VAL A 62 -3.77 -5.78 8.57
C VAL A 62 -2.32 -5.46 8.23
N SER A 63 -2.07 -4.33 7.55
CA SER A 63 -0.73 -3.81 7.28
C SER A 63 -0.73 -2.28 7.15
N ARG A 64 0.46 -1.66 7.20
CA ARG A 64 0.64 -0.21 6.99
C ARG A 64 0.16 0.26 5.60
N GLY A 65 0.04 -0.66 4.64
CA GLY A 65 -0.51 -0.35 3.31
C GLY A 65 -1.87 0.31 3.38
N GLY A 66 -2.75 -0.14 4.29
CA GLY A 66 -4.09 0.44 4.45
C GLY A 66 -4.10 1.95 4.73
N LEU A 67 -3.06 2.47 5.42
CA LEU A 67 -2.92 3.91 5.67
C LEU A 67 -2.72 4.74 4.40
N LYS A 68 -2.18 4.14 3.34
CA LYS A 68 -2.00 4.81 2.04
C LYS A 68 -3.34 5.02 1.35
N LEU A 69 -4.18 3.96 1.32
CA LEU A 69 -5.52 4.08 0.75
C LEU A 69 -6.42 4.97 1.62
N GLU A 70 -6.33 4.87 2.94
CA GLU A 70 -7.03 5.78 3.86
C GLU A 70 -6.68 7.24 3.56
N LYS A 71 -5.40 7.56 3.33
CA LYS A 71 -4.97 8.90 2.93
C LYS A 71 -5.60 9.34 1.61
N ALA A 72 -5.65 8.46 0.61
CA ALA A 72 -6.32 8.75 -0.66
C ALA A 72 -7.80 9.09 -0.43
N MET A 73 -8.51 8.28 0.38
CA MET A 73 -9.91 8.50 0.72
C MET A 73 -10.18 9.79 1.50
N GLN A 74 -9.22 10.25 2.30
CA GLN A 74 -9.33 11.51 3.05
C GLN A 74 -8.98 12.74 2.22
N THR A 75 -8.21 12.57 1.15
CA THR A 75 -7.65 13.69 0.37
C THR A 75 -8.41 13.89 -0.93
N PHE A 76 -8.79 12.82 -1.59
CA PHE A 76 -9.46 12.84 -2.88
C PHE A 76 -10.98 12.87 -2.73
N ASP A 77 -11.65 13.50 -3.68
CA ASP A 77 -13.10 13.41 -3.83
C ASP A 77 -13.49 12.04 -4.41
N LEU A 78 -13.54 11.04 -3.54
CA LEU A 78 -13.93 9.67 -3.89
C LEU A 78 -15.40 9.43 -3.55
N PRO A 79 -16.12 8.65 -4.39
CA PRO A 79 -17.45 8.18 -4.03
C PRO A 79 -17.36 7.23 -2.81
N SER A 80 -18.49 7.05 -2.13
CA SER A 80 -18.60 6.04 -1.07
C SER A 80 -18.23 4.67 -1.62
N LEU A 81 -17.50 3.88 -0.83
CA LEU A 81 -17.21 2.47 -1.15
C LEU A 81 -18.33 1.52 -0.69
N GLU A 82 -19.41 2.04 -0.11
CA GLU A 82 -20.55 1.23 0.36
C GLU A 82 -21.18 0.46 -0.81
N GLY A 83 -21.17 -0.86 -0.69
CA GLY A 83 -21.78 -1.75 -1.68
C GLY A 83 -21.00 -1.96 -2.99
N VAL A 84 -19.79 -1.38 -3.14
CA VAL A 84 -19.00 -1.49 -4.38
C VAL A 84 -18.36 -2.86 -4.54
N THR A 85 -18.18 -3.25 -5.81
CA THR A 85 -17.29 -4.34 -6.22
C THR A 85 -15.93 -3.75 -6.60
N ALA A 86 -14.87 -4.19 -5.93
CA ALA A 86 -13.54 -3.61 -6.08
C ALA A 86 -12.45 -4.64 -6.38
N ILE A 87 -11.29 -4.15 -6.84
CA ILE A 87 -10.05 -4.92 -7.00
C ILE A 87 -8.93 -4.30 -6.16
N ASP A 88 -8.12 -5.15 -5.53
CA ASP A 88 -6.84 -4.81 -4.92
C ASP A 88 -5.72 -5.48 -5.73
N ALA A 89 -5.10 -4.72 -6.62
CA ALA A 89 -4.04 -5.17 -7.50
C ALA A 89 -2.68 -5.04 -6.81
N GLY A 90 -2.09 -6.17 -6.41
CA GLY A 90 -0.91 -6.23 -5.55
C GLY A 90 -1.31 -6.29 -4.07
N ALA A 91 -2.27 -7.14 -3.73
CA ALA A 91 -2.88 -7.18 -2.41
C ALA A 91 -1.89 -7.51 -1.28
N SER A 92 -0.86 -8.32 -1.54
CA SER A 92 0.15 -8.72 -0.55
C SER A 92 -0.50 -9.19 0.76
N THR A 93 -0.25 -8.53 1.89
CA THR A 93 -0.87 -8.86 3.19
C THR A 93 -2.36 -8.44 3.25
N GLY A 94 -2.84 -7.59 2.33
CA GLY A 94 -4.24 -7.17 2.25
C GLY A 94 -4.55 -5.83 2.92
N GLY A 95 -3.56 -4.95 3.05
CA GLY A 95 -3.79 -3.64 3.70
C GLY A 95 -4.83 -2.78 2.98
N PHE A 96 -4.80 -2.74 1.65
CA PHE A 96 -5.78 -2.01 0.85
C PHE A 96 -7.14 -2.73 0.84
N THR A 97 -7.13 -4.06 0.70
CA THR A 97 -8.33 -4.90 0.82
C THR A 97 -9.07 -4.63 2.13
N ASP A 98 -8.37 -4.67 3.27
CA ASP A 98 -8.94 -4.42 4.60
C ASP A 98 -9.51 -2.99 4.71
N CYS A 99 -8.80 -2.00 4.16
CA CYS A 99 -9.28 -0.63 4.11
C CYS A 99 -10.58 -0.51 3.31
N MET A 100 -10.68 -1.13 2.13
CA MET A 100 -11.90 -1.12 1.33
C MET A 100 -13.07 -1.80 2.05
N LEU A 101 -12.85 -2.94 2.69
CA LEU A 101 -13.89 -3.68 3.44
C LEU A 101 -14.39 -2.90 4.66
N GLN A 102 -13.49 -2.22 5.40
CA GLN A 102 -13.87 -1.37 6.53
C GLN A 102 -14.65 -0.12 6.09
N ASN A 103 -14.53 0.28 4.82
CA ASN A 103 -15.29 1.39 4.23
C ASN A 103 -16.50 0.93 3.40
N GLY A 104 -16.97 -0.31 3.60
CA GLY A 104 -18.26 -0.78 3.10
C GLY A 104 -18.22 -1.52 1.78
N ALA A 105 -17.05 -1.82 1.20
CA ALA A 105 -16.98 -2.61 -0.04
C ALA A 105 -17.70 -3.96 0.13
N ALA A 106 -18.61 -4.27 -0.79
CA ALA A 106 -19.39 -5.51 -0.76
C ALA A 106 -18.57 -6.70 -1.25
N LYS A 107 -17.61 -6.45 -2.14
CA LYS A 107 -16.76 -7.50 -2.70
C LYS A 107 -15.39 -6.93 -3.11
N VAL A 108 -14.31 -7.64 -2.78
CA VAL A 108 -12.95 -7.25 -3.16
C VAL A 108 -12.22 -8.45 -3.78
N TYR A 109 -11.77 -8.30 -5.01
CA TYR A 109 -10.85 -9.22 -5.67
C TYR A 109 -9.41 -8.87 -5.23
N ALA A 110 -8.86 -9.66 -4.32
CA ALA A 110 -7.49 -9.49 -3.81
C ALA A 110 -6.51 -10.27 -4.70
N VAL A 111 -5.84 -9.56 -5.61
CA VAL A 111 -4.99 -10.14 -6.65
C VAL A 111 -3.53 -9.93 -6.32
N ASP A 112 -2.73 -11.02 -6.30
CA ASP A 112 -1.29 -10.96 -6.10
C ASP A 112 -0.56 -12.07 -6.86
N VAL A 113 0.66 -11.79 -7.32
CA VAL A 113 1.54 -12.80 -7.93
C VAL A 113 2.14 -13.75 -6.89
N GLY A 114 2.19 -13.33 -5.64
CA GLY A 114 2.65 -14.11 -4.50
C GLY A 114 1.66 -15.20 -4.09
N TYR A 115 2.05 -15.95 -3.05
CA TYR A 115 1.23 -17.01 -2.48
C TYR A 115 1.35 -17.04 -0.95
N GLY A 116 0.21 -17.22 -0.26
CA GLY A 116 0.15 -17.34 1.19
C GLY A 116 0.45 -16.05 1.95
N GLN A 117 0.37 -14.88 1.28
CA GLN A 117 0.68 -13.60 1.90
C GLN A 117 -0.55 -12.91 2.50
N LEU A 118 -1.73 -13.10 1.90
CA LEU A 118 -2.96 -12.47 2.37
C LEU A 118 -3.29 -12.90 3.79
N ASP A 119 -3.57 -11.93 4.66
CA ASP A 119 -3.95 -12.17 6.07
C ASP A 119 -5.11 -13.18 6.12
N TRP A 120 -5.04 -14.13 7.04
CA TRP A 120 -6.00 -15.23 7.12
C TRP A 120 -7.45 -14.76 7.39
N ARG A 121 -7.62 -13.63 8.06
CA ARG A 121 -8.95 -13.03 8.32
C ARG A 121 -9.58 -12.57 7.02
N LEU A 122 -8.80 -11.96 6.13
CA LEU A 122 -9.25 -11.51 4.82
C LEU A 122 -9.51 -12.70 3.89
N ARG A 123 -8.64 -13.71 3.96
CA ARG A 123 -8.81 -14.95 3.19
C ARG A 123 -10.10 -15.70 3.51
N ASN A 124 -10.59 -15.58 4.75
CA ASN A 124 -11.83 -16.22 5.21
C ASN A 124 -13.03 -15.25 5.22
N ASP A 125 -12.87 -13.99 4.84
CA ASP A 125 -13.99 -13.06 4.69
C ASP A 125 -14.76 -13.39 3.41
N PRO A 126 -16.09 -13.65 3.49
CA PRO A 126 -16.90 -14.02 2.33
C PRO A 126 -16.97 -12.94 1.26
N ARG A 127 -16.59 -11.69 1.58
CA ARG A 127 -16.53 -10.58 0.64
C ARG A 127 -15.23 -10.56 -0.16
N VAL A 128 -14.23 -11.38 0.19
CA VAL A 128 -12.91 -11.39 -0.45
C VAL A 128 -12.79 -12.57 -1.40
N VAL A 129 -12.47 -12.29 -2.65
CA VAL A 129 -12.04 -13.28 -3.62
C VAL A 129 -10.52 -13.27 -3.69
N CYS A 130 -9.88 -14.28 -3.07
CA CYS A 130 -8.43 -14.39 -3.02
C CYS A 130 -7.88 -14.96 -4.33
N MET A 131 -7.17 -14.14 -5.12
CA MET A 131 -6.57 -14.50 -6.40
C MET A 131 -5.04 -14.43 -6.32
N GLU A 132 -4.43 -15.35 -5.59
CA GLU A 132 -2.98 -15.50 -5.51
C GLU A 132 -2.39 -16.20 -6.74
N ARG A 133 -1.06 -16.07 -6.94
CA ARG A 133 -0.33 -16.55 -8.14
C ARG A 133 -0.93 -16.00 -9.45
N THR A 134 -1.56 -14.83 -9.37
CA THR A 134 -2.28 -14.21 -10.47
C THR A 134 -1.60 -12.89 -10.84
N ASN A 135 -1.24 -12.75 -12.10
CA ASN A 135 -0.65 -11.52 -12.60
C ASN A 135 -1.74 -10.61 -13.16
N VAL A 136 -1.97 -9.50 -12.50
CA VAL A 136 -2.97 -8.47 -12.88
C VAL A 136 -2.88 -8.07 -14.35
N ARG A 137 -1.67 -8.04 -14.92
CA ARG A 137 -1.44 -7.66 -16.34
C ARG A 137 -2.24 -8.50 -17.34
N TYR A 138 -2.60 -9.71 -16.95
CA TYR A 138 -3.27 -10.68 -17.87
C TYR A 138 -4.71 -10.95 -17.48
N LEU A 139 -5.27 -10.22 -16.52
CA LEU A 139 -6.68 -10.38 -16.15
C LEU A 139 -7.60 -9.92 -17.27
N THR A 140 -8.67 -10.68 -17.42
CA THR A 140 -9.72 -10.46 -18.40
C THR A 140 -11.10 -10.47 -17.73
N PRO A 141 -12.18 -10.05 -18.42
CA PRO A 141 -13.55 -10.20 -17.92
C PRO A 141 -13.98 -11.65 -17.66
N GLU A 142 -13.26 -12.64 -18.18
CA GLU A 142 -13.50 -14.06 -17.89
C GLU A 142 -13.04 -14.43 -16.48
N ASP A 143 -11.95 -13.78 -16.00
CA ASP A 143 -11.41 -13.97 -14.65
C ASP A 143 -12.20 -13.19 -13.60
N ILE A 144 -12.69 -12.00 -13.98
CA ILE A 144 -13.50 -11.10 -13.14
C ILE A 144 -14.76 -10.72 -13.91
N PRO A 145 -15.84 -11.54 -13.78
CA PRO A 145 -17.04 -11.37 -14.61
C PRO A 145 -17.90 -10.17 -14.24
N GLU A 146 -17.66 -9.56 -13.06
CA GLU A 146 -18.42 -8.41 -12.58
C GLU A 146 -17.63 -7.13 -12.91
N PRO A 147 -18.24 -6.15 -13.62
CA PRO A 147 -17.57 -4.86 -13.83
C PRO A 147 -17.27 -4.16 -12.51
N LEU A 148 -16.07 -3.64 -12.38
CA LEU A 148 -15.54 -3.04 -11.14
C LEU A 148 -15.96 -1.58 -11.00
N ASP A 149 -16.42 -1.23 -9.79
CA ASP A 149 -16.72 0.17 -9.42
C ASP A 149 -15.45 0.92 -8.98
N PHE A 150 -14.55 0.20 -8.31
CA PHE A 150 -13.37 0.78 -7.69
C PHE A 150 -12.18 -0.17 -7.79
N GLY A 151 -10.97 0.39 -7.77
CA GLY A 151 -9.76 -0.39 -7.69
C GLY A 151 -8.63 0.34 -6.97
N SER A 152 -7.71 -0.45 -6.43
CA SER A 152 -6.44 0.02 -5.90
C SER A 152 -5.28 -0.73 -6.54
N VAL A 153 -4.13 -0.06 -6.72
CA VAL A 153 -2.94 -0.63 -7.34
C VAL A 153 -1.72 -0.34 -6.48
N ASP A 154 -1.16 -1.36 -5.85
CA ASP A 154 0.09 -1.30 -5.09
C ASP A 154 1.05 -2.42 -5.56
N VAL A 155 1.44 -2.39 -6.83
CA VAL A 155 2.35 -3.37 -7.44
C VAL A 155 3.82 -2.99 -7.27
N SER A 156 4.71 -4.00 -7.32
CA SER A 156 6.15 -3.81 -7.22
C SER A 156 6.87 -4.44 -8.41
N PHE A 157 8.02 -3.85 -8.78
CA PHE A 157 8.91 -4.33 -9.86
C PHE A 157 8.31 -4.29 -11.27
N ILE A 158 7.25 -3.52 -11.47
CA ILE A 158 6.57 -3.32 -12.75
C ILE A 158 6.04 -1.89 -12.83
N SER A 159 6.03 -1.31 -14.02
CA SER A 159 5.42 0.00 -14.26
C SER A 159 3.89 -0.11 -14.35
N LEU A 160 3.19 0.90 -13.82
CA LEU A 160 1.75 1.06 -13.91
C LEU A 160 1.25 1.04 -15.36
N ARG A 161 2.04 1.57 -16.31
CA ARG A 161 1.74 1.53 -17.74
C ARG A 161 1.37 0.14 -18.25
N LEU A 162 1.97 -0.92 -17.68
CA LEU A 162 1.74 -2.30 -18.09
C LEU A 162 0.50 -2.93 -17.42
N ILE A 163 0.01 -2.32 -16.36
CA ILE A 163 -1.11 -2.83 -15.54
C ILE A 163 -2.43 -2.14 -15.93
N LEU A 164 -2.38 -0.83 -16.18
CA LEU A 164 -3.55 -0.01 -16.44
C LEU A 164 -4.44 -0.52 -17.60
N PRO A 165 -3.90 -1.03 -18.73
CA PRO A 165 -4.74 -1.53 -19.82
C PRO A 165 -5.64 -2.70 -19.41
N ALA A 166 -5.12 -3.65 -18.61
CA ALA A 166 -5.92 -4.77 -18.11
C ALA A 166 -7.01 -4.29 -17.16
N LEU A 167 -6.67 -3.39 -16.23
CA LEU A 167 -7.63 -2.82 -15.30
C LEU A 167 -8.71 -2.01 -16.02
N ARG A 168 -8.34 -1.24 -17.06
CA ARG A 168 -9.32 -0.47 -17.86
C ARG A 168 -10.42 -1.37 -18.43
N GLY A 169 -10.07 -2.57 -18.91
CA GLY A 169 -11.01 -3.54 -19.45
C GLY A 169 -11.98 -4.14 -18.43
N LEU A 170 -11.66 -4.02 -17.14
CA LEU A 170 -12.46 -4.54 -16.03
C LEU A 170 -13.33 -3.49 -15.35
N MET A 171 -13.02 -2.19 -15.53
CA MET A 171 -13.70 -1.09 -14.86
C MET A 171 -15.00 -0.69 -15.57
N LYS A 172 -16.02 -0.31 -14.78
CA LYS A 172 -17.20 0.40 -15.27
C LYS A 172 -16.83 1.76 -15.86
N ASP A 173 -17.69 2.36 -16.67
CA ASP A 173 -17.50 3.69 -17.22
C ASP A 173 -17.46 4.80 -16.15
N SER A 174 -18.07 4.56 -14.97
CA SER A 174 -17.97 5.41 -13.78
C SER A 174 -16.88 5.00 -12.83
N GLY A 175 -16.09 3.98 -13.17
CA GLY A 175 -15.11 3.36 -12.30
C GLY A 175 -13.97 4.30 -11.91
N GLN A 176 -13.46 4.10 -10.70
CA GLN A 176 -12.33 4.86 -10.16
C GLN A 176 -11.20 3.96 -9.68
N LEU A 177 -9.97 4.45 -9.81
CA LEU A 177 -8.78 3.69 -9.47
C LEU A 177 -7.81 4.56 -8.66
N ILE A 178 -7.29 4.01 -7.57
CA ILE A 178 -6.19 4.62 -6.79
C ILE A 178 -4.91 3.87 -7.10
N CYS A 179 -3.94 4.58 -7.67
CA CYS A 179 -2.63 4.02 -8.00
C CYS A 179 -1.57 4.51 -7.04
N LEU A 180 -0.81 3.59 -6.44
CA LEU A 180 0.43 3.94 -5.77
C LEU A 180 1.55 4.06 -6.80
N ILE A 181 2.02 5.29 -7.00
CA ILE A 181 3.09 5.63 -7.94
C ILE A 181 4.42 5.51 -7.21
N LYS A 182 5.25 4.57 -7.64
CA LYS A 182 6.52 4.25 -7.01
C LYS A 182 7.68 4.70 -7.91
N PRO A 183 8.36 5.82 -7.63
CA PRO A 183 9.44 6.32 -8.48
C PRO A 183 10.49 5.29 -8.80
N GLN A 184 10.83 4.40 -7.86
CA GLN A 184 11.83 3.35 -8.06
C GLN A 184 11.46 2.30 -9.11
N PHE A 185 10.18 2.19 -9.50
CA PHE A 185 9.72 1.25 -10.53
C PHE A 185 9.29 1.94 -11.82
N GLU A 186 9.19 3.28 -11.80
CA GLU A 186 8.76 4.08 -12.96
C GLU A 186 9.92 4.84 -13.64
N ALA A 187 10.96 5.24 -12.89
CA ALA A 187 11.98 6.18 -13.35
C ALA A 187 13.02 5.59 -14.33
N GLY A 188 13.08 4.25 -14.50
CA GLY A 188 14.18 3.58 -15.17
C GLY A 188 15.37 3.29 -14.25
N LYS A 189 16.07 2.20 -14.52
CA LYS A 189 17.14 1.67 -13.64
C LYS A 189 18.29 2.64 -13.41
N GLU A 190 18.62 3.46 -14.41
CA GLU A 190 19.73 4.42 -14.39
C GLU A 190 19.51 5.57 -13.41
N LYS A 191 18.23 5.87 -13.07
CA LYS A 191 17.85 6.94 -12.13
C LYS A 191 17.63 6.45 -10.70
N VAL A 192 17.75 5.15 -10.47
CA VAL A 192 17.57 4.52 -9.16
C VAL A 192 18.92 4.37 -8.47
N GLY A 193 19.05 4.93 -7.27
CA GLY A 193 20.28 4.86 -6.49
C GLY A 193 20.63 3.43 -6.02
N LYS A 194 21.89 3.23 -5.57
CA LYS A 194 22.45 1.92 -5.18
C LYS A 194 21.64 1.13 -4.16
N LYS A 195 20.77 1.79 -3.37
CA LYS A 195 19.90 1.16 -2.37
C LYS A 195 18.44 1.02 -2.85
N GLY A 196 18.19 1.17 -4.16
CA GLY A 196 16.82 1.10 -4.68
C GLY A 196 15.98 2.35 -4.35
N VAL A 197 16.61 3.48 -4.01
CA VAL A 197 15.92 4.71 -3.61
C VAL A 197 16.13 5.82 -4.63
N VAL A 198 15.06 6.44 -5.08
CA VAL A 198 15.05 7.67 -5.88
C VAL A 198 14.98 8.85 -4.93
N ARG A 199 15.96 9.76 -5.00
CA ARG A 199 16.06 10.94 -4.11
C ARG A 199 15.96 12.26 -4.86
N ASP A 200 16.22 12.24 -6.17
CA ASP A 200 16.23 13.46 -6.99
C ASP A 200 14.79 13.91 -7.26
N LYS A 201 14.46 15.11 -6.78
CA LYS A 201 13.15 15.74 -6.99
C LYS A 201 12.76 15.87 -8.47
N LYS A 202 13.76 16.10 -9.35
CA LYS A 202 13.51 16.16 -10.80
C LYS A 202 13.02 14.83 -11.34
N VAL A 203 13.61 13.72 -10.86
CA VAL A 203 13.17 12.38 -11.24
C VAL A 203 11.76 12.08 -10.72
N HIS A 204 11.43 12.53 -9.51
CA HIS A 204 10.06 12.41 -8.99
C HIS A 204 9.06 13.18 -9.87
N LEU A 205 9.40 14.42 -10.25
CA LEU A 205 8.55 15.21 -11.16
C LEU A 205 8.36 14.52 -12.51
N GLU A 206 9.45 14.07 -13.14
CA GLU A 206 9.39 13.32 -14.41
C GLU A 206 8.49 12.08 -14.32
N VAL A 207 8.57 11.35 -13.20
CA VAL A 207 7.72 10.16 -12.96
C VAL A 207 6.24 10.54 -12.88
N LEU A 208 5.91 11.62 -12.19
CA LEU A 208 4.53 12.09 -12.09
C LEU A 208 4.00 12.57 -13.44
N GLU A 209 4.79 13.31 -14.21
CA GLU A 209 4.43 13.71 -15.57
C GLU A 209 4.25 12.50 -16.51
N GLN A 210 5.09 11.46 -16.36
CA GLN A 210 4.93 10.21 -17.09
C GLN A 210 3.64 9.48 -16.69
N PHE A 211 3.31 9.48 -15.41
CA PHE A 211 2.07 8.88 -14.92
C PHE A 211 0.84 9.52 -15.57
N LEU A 212 0.79 10.86 -15.69
CA LEU A 212 -0.32 11.55 -16.37
C LEU A 212 -0.46 11.07 -17.82
N ARG A 213 0.66 11.03 -18.58
CA ARG A 213 0.65 10.55 -19.97
C ARG A 213 0.25 9.09 -20.10
N HIS A 214 0.77 8.22 -19.24
CA HIS A 214 0.44 6.79 -19.28
C HIS A 214 -1.03 6.52 -18.91
N ALA A 215 -1.60 7.29 -17.99
CA ALA A 215 -3.03 7.20 -17.67
C ALA A 215 -3.88 7.51 -18.90
N GLU A 216 -3.59 8.63 -19.59
CA GLU A 216 -4.28 9.03 -20.80
C GLU A 216 -4.14 8.00 -21.94
N GLU A 217 -2.93 7.48 -22.18
CA GLU A 217 -2.66 6.42 -23.17
C GLU A 217 -3.50 5.14 -22.87
N CYS A 218 -3.82 4.90 -21.59
CA CYS A 218 -4.63 3.77 -21.15
C CYS A 218 -6.13 4.09 -20.99
N HIS A 219 -6.58 5.23 -21.51
CA HIS A 219 -7.97 5.69 -21.44
C HIS A 219 -8.49 5.89 -20.00
N PHE A 220 -7.62 6.41 -19.14
CA PHE A 220 -7.98 6.94 -17.84
C PHE A 220 -7.72 8.43 -17.79
N TYR A 221 -8.52 9.14 -17.01
CA TYR A 221 -8.34 10.56 -16.70
C TYR A 221 -7.84 10.73 -15.29
N VAL A 222 -6.79 11.54 -15.10
CA VAL A 222 -6.26 11.82 -13.76
C VAL A 222 -7.10 12.91 -13.11
N LYS A 223 -7.74 12.62 -11.99
CA LYS A 223 -8.51 13.60 -11.21
C LYS A 223 -7.64 14.36 -10.23
N ASP A 224 -6.78 13.65 -9.51
CA ASP A 224 -5.92 14.25 -8.50
C ASP A 224 -4.67 13.43 -8.23
N VAL A 225 -3.65 14.08 -7.65
CA VAL A 225 -2.38 13.45 -7.25
C VAL A 225 -1.95 14.01 -5.88
N THR A 226 -1.55 13.11 -4.97
CA THR A 226 -0.97 13.45 -3.67
C THR A 226 0.20 12.53 -3.35
N PHE A 227 0.82 12.65 -2.17
CA PHE A 227 1.87 11.73 -1.74
C PHE A 227 1.40 10.83 -0.60
N SER A 228 2.00 9.64 -0.53
CA SER A 228 1.75 8.66 0.53
C SER A 228 2.10 9.25 1.91
N PRO A 229 1.32 8.97 2.96
CA PRO A 229 1.61 9.44 4.31
C PRO A 229 2.83 8.75 4.92
N ILE A 230 3.27 7.64 4.33
CA ILE A 230 4.41 6.84 4.78
C ILE A 230 5.34 6.54 3.62
N ARG A 231 6.63 6.39 3.91
CA ARG A 231 7.61 5.92 2.92
C ARG A 231 7.46 4.43 2.65
N GLY A 232 7.87 4.02 1.46
CA GLY A 232 8.05 2.62 1.11
C GLY A 232 9.12 1.93 1.99
N PRO A 233 9.20 0.59 1.96
CA PRO A 233 10.09 -0.19 2.84
C PRO A 233 11.57 0.23 2.79
N GLU A 234 12.06 0.61 1.60
CA GLU A 234 13.45 1.05 1.39
C GLU A 234 13.65 2.56 1.62
N GLY A 235 12.59 3.28 2.04
CA GLY A 235 12.62 4.71 2.32
C GLY A 235 12.25 5.60 1.12
N ASN A 236 11.74 5.04 0.02
CA ASN A 236 11.23 5.82 -1.11
C ASN A 236 10.02 6.67 -0.72
N ILE A 237 9.97 7.90 -1.20
CA ILE A 237 8.74 8.69 -1.25
C ILE A 237 7.89 8.10 -2.38
N GLU A 238 6.63 7.82 -2.07
CA GLU A 238 5.66 7.26 -3.01
C GLU A 238 4.49 8.23 -3.14
N TYR A 239 3.81 8.22 -4.29
CA TYR A 239 2.69 9.11 -4.57
C TYR A 239 1.41 8.31 -4.78
N LEU A 240 0.28 9.00 -4.65
CA LEU A 240 -1.05 8.45 -4.88
C LEU A 240 -1.69 9.23 -6.02
N GLY A 241 -2.20 8.53 -7.03
CA GLY A 241 -2.94 9.12 -8.14
C GLY A 241 -4.37 8.60 -8.15
N GLN A 242 -5.33 9.52 -8.27
CA GLN A 242 -6.73 9.19 -8.51
C GLN A 242 -7.00 9.21 -10.01
N LEU A 243 -7.44 8.08 -10.53
CA LEU A 243 -7.86 7.91 -11.92
C LEU A 243 -9.37 7.66 -11.99
N THR A 244 -9.98 8.08 -13.08
CA THR A 244 -11.37 7.74 -13.43
C THR A 244 -11.46 7.33 -14.89
N VAL A 245 -12.46 6.50 -15.20
CA VAL A 245 -12.81 6.15 -16.59
C VAL A 245 -13.67 7.24 -17.22
N ALA A 246 -14.50 7.91 -16.45
CA ALA A 246 -15.33 9.01 -16.91
C ALA A 246 -14.48 10.20 -17.40
N GLU A 247 -14.80 10.74 -18.57
CA GLU A 247 -14.09 11.86 -19.17
C GLU A 247 -14.01 13.06 -18.21
N GLN A 248 -12.80 13.61 -18.08
CA GLN A 248 -12.48 14.74 -17.22
C GLN A 248 -11.59 15.74 -17.97
N PRO A 249 -11.59 17.01 -17.57
CA PRO A 249 -10.56 17.96 -18.01
C PRO A 249 -9.17 17.47 -17.64
N PRO A 250 -8.13 17.83 -18.39
CA PRO A 250 -6.74 17.52 -18.03
C PRO A 250 -6.41 18.00 -16.61
N TYR A 251 -5.63 17.20 -15.89
CA TYR A 251 -5.12 17.57 -14.57
C TYR A 251 -4.25 18.84 -14.65
N THR A 252 -4.55 19.83 -13.80
CA THR A 252 -3.89 21.14 -13.79
C THR A 252 -3.14 21.44 -12.49
N GLY A 253 -3.00 20.46 -11.59
CA GLY A 253 -2.30 20.65 -10.32
C GLY A 253 -0.80 20.86 -10.49
N ASP A 254 -0.19 21.57 -9.55
CA ASP A 254 1.25 21.86 -9.54
C ASP A 254 2.05 20.66 -8.99
N LEU A 255 2.51 19.79 -9.90
CA LEU A 255 3.32 18.63 -9.56
C LEU A 255 4.68 19.00 -8.94
N ALA A 256 5.26 20.14 -9.31
CA ALA A 256 6.53 20.58 -8.76
C ALA A 256 6.36 20.97 -7.28
N ALA A 257 5.31 21.73 -6.96
CA ALA A 257 4.97 22.06 -5.57
C ALA A 257 4.65 20.81 -4.75
N LEU A 258 3.94 19.83 -5.33
CA LEU A 258 3.64 18.56 -4.68
C LEU A 258 4.93 17.78 -4.33
N VAL A 259 5.90 17.71 -5.24
CA VAL A 259 7.19 17.06 -5.01
C VAL A 259 7.96 17.78 -3.90
N GLU A 260 8.03 19.11 -3.92
CA GLU A 260 8.69 19.90 -2.86
C GLU A 260 8.06 19.63 -1.48
N GLU A 261 6.72 19.61 -1.41
CA GLU A 261 6.00 19.35 -0.18
C GLU A 261 6.25 17.94 0.34
N SER A 262 6.22 16.92 -0.53
CA SER A 262 6.45 15.52 -0.16
C SER A 262 7.84 15.32 0.45
N HIS A 263 8.87 15.91 -0.14
CA HIS A 263 10.23 15.87 0.41
C HIS A 263 10.31 16.57 1.76
N LYS A 264 9.77 17.80 1.87
CA LYS A 264 9.76 18.56 3.11
C LYS A 264 9.09 17.83 4.27
N ARG A 265 7.95 17.18 4.03
CA ARG A 265 7.19 16.49 5.08
C ARG A 265 7.80 15.14 5.47
N LEU A 266 8.37 14.44 4.49
CA LEU A 266 8.87 13.09 4.72
C LEU A 266 10.38 13.03 5.03
N GLU A 267 11.18 14.04 4.68
CA GLU A 267 12.60 14.10 5.07
C GLU A 267 12.83 14.42 6.55
N GLY A 268 11.86 15.08 7.21
CA GLY A 268 11.93 15.40 8.65
C GLY A 268 11.56 14.25 9.59
N ASN A 269 11.05 13.14 9.07
CA ASN A 269 10.66 11.95 9.83
C ASN A 269 11.60 10.79 9.50
N GLU A 270 12.90 10.92 9.78
CA GLU A 270 13.76 9.73 9.93
C GLU A 270 13.33 9.01 11.21
N PRO A 271 13.08 7.67 11.14
CA PRO A 271 12.67 6.89 12.29
C PRO A 271 13.79 6.72 13.32
#